data_8a6d4e3019e9c20d219426ca09c5b0c2
#
_entry.id   8a6d4e3019e9c20d219426ca09c5b0c2
#
_cell.length_a   1.000
_cell.length_b   1.000
_cell.length_c   1.000
_cell.angle_alpha   90.00
_cell.angle_beta   90.00
_cell.angle_gamma   90.00
#
_symmetry.space_group_name_H-M   'P 1'
#
loop_
_entity.id
_entity.type
_entity.pdbx_description
1 polymer ?
#
loop_
_entity_poly.entity_id
_entity_poly.type
_entity_poly.pdbx_seq_one_letter_code
_entity_poly.pdbx_strand_id
1 'polypeptide(L)'
;HRFPVDRKRDGQRFSGIDAAVVWGTHPVPLSAQELWVNEMGPRTTGLPKWLASDSSNYDIVIFFTYLYYTTIRGLPAVAGRTPTLFQPTAHLEPHLLVPIFDRLFRLPDGIAFLTVEEASLVNQRFGHSAVEEVIGVGTDLSLSGDGNRFRSRHQIGNNPFLLYVGRVDPGKGSLEAFDYFVAYKKRNPSSLKLVIVGEQVMHLPNHPDLITTGFVPEQEKLDALAACTAFLQPSYFESFSMALTEAWSMGKPALVQGRCEVLVGQTRRSGGGFPYQGFAEFEAALDLLLEDPHLNSQLGENGRLFVANHYQWEDLIMRYEDLLD
;
A
#
# COMPACT_ATOMS: atom_id res chain seq x y z
N HIS A 1 -2.35 -17.82 -20.41
CA HIS A 1 -3.46 -17.27 -21.21
C HIS A 1 -3.50 -15.74 -21.08
N ARG A 2 -3.88 -15.05 -22.16
CA ARG A 2 -4.08 -13.61 -22.17
C ARG A 2 -5.51 -13.31 -22.61
N PHE A 3 -6.20 -12.45 -21.86
CA PHE A 3 -7.56 -12.04 -22.16
C PHE A 3 -7.56 -10.59 -22.63
N PRO A 4 -8.11 -10.29 -23.79
CA PRO A 4 -8.22 -8.91 -24.26
C PRO A 4 -9.16 -8.11 -23.34
N VAL A 5 -8.82 -6.83 -23.17
CA VAL A 5 -9.72 -5.88 -22.54
C VAL A 5 -10.76 -5.46 -23.58
N ASP A 6 -12.05 -5.69 -23.30
CA ASP A 6 -13.14 -5.44 -24.25
C ASP A 6 -13.25 -3.96 -24.63
N ARG A 7 -13.01 -3.08 -23.68
CA ARG A 7 -12.90 -1.64 -23.90
C ARG A 7 -12.02 -0.96 -22.87
N LYS A 8 -11.40 0.13 -23.25
CA LYS A 8 -10.64 0.97 -22.32
C LYS A 8 -11.59 1.62 -21.29
N ARG A 9 -11.10 1.80 -20.05
CA ARG A 9 -11.80 2.54 -19.02
C ARG A 9 -11.95 4.00 -19.43
N ASP A 10 -13.18 4.50 -19.38
CA ASP A 10 -13.45 5.94 -19.46
C ASP A 10 -13.38 6.51 -18.04
N GLY A 11 -12.32 7.28 -17.75
CA GLY A 11 -12.06 7.81 -16.41
C GLY A 11 -13.14 8.77 -15.92
N GLN A 12 -13.67 9.63 -16.81
CA GLN A 12 -14.70 10.61 -16.45
C GLN A 12 -16.03 9.92 -16.14
N ARG A 13 -16.44 9.00 -16.99
CA ARG A 13 -17.65 8.18 -16.79
C ARG A 13 -17.54 7.33 -15.52
N PHE A 14 -16.39 6.69 -15.30
CA PHE A 14 -16.17 5.90 -14.09
C PHE A 14 -16.25 6.76 -12.83
N SER A 15 -15.60 7.92 -12.78
CA SER A 15 -15.61 8.81 -11.62
C SER A 15 -17.03 9.23 -11.22
N GLY A 16 -17.91 9.51 -12.21
CA GLY A 16 -19.31 9.85 -11.93
C GLY A 16 -20.11 8.68 -11.33
N ILE A 17 -19.90 7.46 -11.83
CA ILE A 17 -20.55 6.25 -11.32
C ILE A 17 -19.97 5.88 -9.94
N ASP A 18 -18.66 5.98 -9.77
CA ASP A 18 -17.98 5.71 -8.52
C ASP A 18 -18.47 6.63 -7.40
N ALA A 19 -18.57 7.93 -7.68
CA ALA A 19 -19.14 8.89 -6.74
C ALA A 19 -20.57 8.54 -6.31
N ALA A 20 -21.39 8.07 -7.24
CA ALA A 20 -22.78 7.70 -6.95
C ALA A 20 -22.88 6.37 -6.16
N VAL A 21 -22.03 5.39 -6.44
CA VAL A 21 -22.06 4.06 -5.80
C VAL A 21 -21.37 4.06 -4.45
N VAL A 22 -20.22 4.71 -4.34
CA VAL A 22 -19.36 4.66 -3.15
C VAL A 22 -19.72 5.74 -2.14
N TRP A 23 -20.08 6.95 -2.62
CA TRP A 23 -20.33 8.12 -1.78
C TRP A 23 -21.81 8.53 -1.72
N GLY A 24 -22.68 7.77 -2.38
CA GLY A 24 -24.13 8.03 -2.37
C GLY A 24 -24.74 7.85 -0.96
N THR A 25 -25.77 8.65 -0.67
CA THR A 25 -26.47 8.65 0.65
C THR A 25 -27.60 7.63 0.77
N HIS A 26 -27.89 6.88 -0.30
CA HIS A 26 -29.00 5.92 -0.34
C HIS A 26 -28.48 4.51 -0.63
N PRO A 27 -29.24 3.45 -0.24
CA PRO A 27 -28.93 2.09 -0.66
C PRO A 27 -28.78 2.00 -2.19
N VAL A 28 -27.60 1.57 -2.63
CA VAL A 28 -27.28 1.53 -4.07
C VAL A 28 -27.87 0.26 -4.67
N PRO A 29 -28.76 0.36 -5.69
CA PRO A 29 -29.34 -0.80 -6.35
C PRO A 29 -28.27 -1.73 -6.94
N LEU A 30 -28.54 -3.03 -6.95
CA LEU A 30 -27.61 -4.02 -7.51
C LEU A 30 -27.24 -3.69 -8.96
N SER A 31 -28.19 -3.20 -9.77
CA SER A 31 -27.93 -2.80 -11.15
C SER A 31 -26.91 -1.67 -11.28
N ALA A 32 -26.88 -0.72 -10.33
CA ALA A 32 -25.88 0.34 -10.30
C ALA A 32 -24.50 -0.19 -9.86
N GLN A 33 -24.47 -1.10 -8.88
CA GLN A 33 -23.22 -1.78 -8.47
C GLN A 33 -22.66 -2.62 -9.63
N GLU A 34 -23.53 -3.32 -10.38
CA GLU A 34 -23.14 -4.09 -11.56
C GLU A 34 -22.57 -3.19 -12.67
N LEU A 35 -23.19 -2.02 -12.90
CA LEU A 35 -22.66 -1.03 -13.83
C LEU A 35 -21.29 -0.52 -13.36
N TRP A 36 -21.16 -0.21 -12.08
CA TRP A 36 -19.89 0.24 -11.47
C TRP A 36 -18.77 -0.76 -11.70
N VAL A 37 -18.98 -2.06 -11.43
CA VAL A 37 -18.01 -3.13 -11.69
C VAL A 37 -17.62 -3.18 -13.18
N ASN A 38 -18.60 -3.05 -14.09
CA ASN A 38 -18.34 -3.09 -15.53
C ASN A 38 -17.53 -1.89 -16.03
N GLU A 39 -17.65 -0.73 -15.38
CA GLU A 39 -16.93 0.50 -15.73
C GLU A 39 -15.57 0.61 -15.01
N MET A 40 -15.41 -0.07 -13.88
CA MET A 40 -14.14 -0.09 -13.13
C MET A 40 -13.01 -0.73 -13.95
N GLY A 41 -13.29 -1.83 -14.61
CA GLY A 41 -12.32 -2.57 -15.43
C GLY A 41 -11.22 -3.28 -14.63
N PRO A 42 -10.22 -3.82 -15.36
CA PRO A 42 -10.22 -4.06 -16.80
C PRO A 42 -11.32 -5.05 -17.19
N ARG A 43 -12.27 -4.62 -18.01
CA ARG A 43 -13.36 -5.48 -18.44
C ARG A 43 -12.86 -6.52 -19.44
N THR A 44 -12.88 -7.77 -19.04
CA THR A 44 -12.39 -8.93 -19.78
C THR A 44 -13.44 -10.05 -19.75
N THR A 45 -14.49 -9.93 -20.57
CA THR A 45 -15.64 -10.87 -20.53
C THR A 45 -15.26 -12.30 -20.91
N GLY A 46 -14.14 -12.49 -21.58
CA GLY A 46 -13.58 -13.81 -21.89
C GLY A 46 -13.04 -14.55 -20.65
N LEU A 47 -12.48 -13.82 -19.65
CA LEU A 47 -11.88 -14.42 -18.47
C LEU A 47 -12.88 -15.24 -17.62
N PRO A 48 -14.02 -14.69 -17.14
CA PRO A 48 -14.95 -15.50 -16.34
C PRO A 48 -15.55 -16.67 -17.13
N LYS A 49 -15.75 -16.55 -18.42
CA LYS A 49 -16.23 -17.66 -19.27
C LYS A 49 -15.20 -18.79 -19.33
N TRP A 50 -13.94 -18.44 -19.57
CA TRP A 50 -12.84 -19.41 -19.61
C TRP A 50 -12.64 -20.06 -18.26
N LEU A 51 -12.65 -19.31 -17.16
CA LEU A 51 -12.55 -19.84 -15.81
C LEU A 51 -13.67 -20.85 -15.51
N ALA A 52 -14.90 -20.56 -15.96
CA ALA A 52 -16.04 -21.47 -15.77
C ALA A 52 -15.92 -22.78 -16.55
N SER A 53 -15.20 -22.82 -17.68
CA SER A 53 -15.01 -24.03 -18.50
C SER A 53 -13.73 -24.79 -18.21
N ASP A 54 -12.67 -24.06 -17.86
CA ASP A 54 -11.29 -24.61 -17.85
C ASP A 54 -10.62 -24.65 -16.48
N SER A 55 -11.21 -24.04 -15.43
CA SER A 55 -10.59 -23.98 -14.10
C SER A 55 -10.32 -25.37 -13.49
N SER A 56 -11.12 -26.39 -13.82
CA SER A 56 -10.91 -27.78 -13.37
C SER A 56 -9.63 -28.44 -13.87
N ASN A 57 -8.90 -27.80 -14.79
CA ASN A 57 -7.58 -28.25 -15.23
C ASN A 57 -6.45 -27.77 -14.32
N TYR A 58 -6.76 -27.05 -13.24
CA TYR A 58 -5.83 -26.48 -12.27
C TYR A 58 -6.16 -27.02 -10.87
N ASP A 59 -5.13 -27.24 -10.06
CA ASP A 59 -5.27 -27.68 -8.68
C ASP A 59 -5.87 -26.57 -7.81
N ILE A 60 -5.53 -25.30 -8.11
CA ILE A 60 -6.02 -24.12 -7.40
C ILE A 60 -6.04 -22.91 -8.32
N VAL A 61 -6.93 -21.95 -8.02
CA VAL A 61 -6.97 -20.63 -8.68
C VAL A 61 -6.80 -19.54 -7.63
N ILE A 62 -5.75 -18.72 -7.78
CA ILE A 62 -5.41 -17.64 -6.85
C ILE A 62 -5.89 -16.31 -7.41
N PHE A 63 -6.62 -15.55 -6.61
CA PHE A 63 -7.11 -14.21 -6.94
C PHE A 63 -6.38 -13.17 -6.10
N PHE A 64 -5.92 -12.09 -6.77
CA PHE A 64 -5.30 -10.93 -6.10
C PHE A 64 -6.18 -9.71 -6.23
N THR A 65 -6.27 -8.95 -5.13
CA THR A 65 -7.05 -7.71 -4.96
C THR A 65 -8.56 -7.87 -5.18
N TYR A 66 -9.35 -7.32 -4.25
CA TYR A 66 -10.81 -7.47 -4.26
C TYR A 66 -11.51 -6.55 -5.26
N LEU A 67 -10.90 -5.39 -5.55
CA LEU A 67 -11.58 -4.22 -6.10
C LEU A 67 -11.85 -4.28 -7.61
N TYR A 68 -11.26 -5.19 -8.40
CA TYR A 68 -11.35 -5.12 -9.86
C TYR A 68 -12.30 -6.15 -10.48
N TYR A 69 -12.77 -5.81 -11.70
CA TYR A 69 -13.64 -6.66 -12.53
C TYR A 69 -13.18 -8.13 -12.59
N THR A 70 -11.89 -8.34 -12.72
CA THR A 70 -11.28 -9.66 -12.87
C THR A 70 -11.59 -10.57 -11.67
N THR A 71 -11.46 -10.08 -10.45
CA THR A 71 -11.76 -10.82 -9.22
C THR A 71 -13.27 -10.91 -8.99
N ILE A 72 -14.00 -9.78 -9.11
CA ILE A 72 -15.44 -9.73 -8.85
C ILE A 72 -16.21 -10.66 -9.79
N ARG A 73 -15.73 -10.88 -11.02
CA ARG A 73 -16.35 -11.77 -12.01
C ARG A 73 -15.67 -13.14 -12.09
N GLY A 74 -14.39 -13.22 -11.80
CA GLY A 74 -13.62 -14.46 -11.90
C GLY A 74 -13.88 -15.39 -10.73
N LEU A 75 -13.80 -14.90 -9.51
CA LEU A 75 -13.97 -15.73 -8.31
C LEU A 75 -15.33 -16.46 -8.28
N PRO A 76 -16.49 -15.81 -8.55
CA PRO A 76 -17.76 -16.53 -8.62
C PRO A 76 -17.85 -17.57 -9.75
N ALA A 77 -17.04 -17.44 -10.80
CA ALA A 77 -17.03 -18.40 -11.91
C ALA A 77 -16.30 -19.71 -11.57
N VAL A 78 -15.42 -19.67 -10.56
CA VAL A 78 -14.58 -20.80 -10.13
C VAL A 78 -15.09 -21.43 -8.84
N ALA A 79 -15.66 -20.64 -7.94
CA ALA A 79 -16.09 -21.07 -6.60
C ALA A 79 -16.97 -22.34 -6.63
N GLY A 80 -16.61 -23.32 -5.79
CA GLY A 80 -17.27 -24.61 -5.72
C GLY A 80 -16.96 -25.57 -6.89
N ARG A 81 -15.99 -25.26 -7.75
CA ARG A 81 -15.53 -26.11 -8.87
C ARG A 81 -14.06 -26.48 -8.73
N THR A 82 -13.23 -25.51 -8.42
CA THR A 82 -11.79 -25.65 -8.21
C THR A 82 -11.45 -24.91 -6.94
N PRO A 83 -10.56 -25.42 -6.08
CA PRO A 83 -10.10 -24.73 -4.89
C PRO A 83 -9.64 -23.31 -5.22
N THR A 84 -9.97 -22.35 -4.34
CA THR A 84 -9.67 -20.94 -4.55
C THR A 84 -8.94 -20.34 -3.37
N LEU A 85 -7.84 -19.65 -3.64
CA LEU A 85 -7.16 -18.79 -2.67
C LEU A 85 -7.36 -17.33 -3.04
N PHE A 86 -7.70 -16.50 -2.07
CA PHE A 86 -7.94 -15.08 -2.27
C PHE A 86 -7.01 -14.23 -1.42
N GLN A 87 -6.25 -13.36 -2.07
CA GLN A 87 -5.45 -12.33 -1.40
C GLN A 87 -6.10 -10.97 -1.66
N PRO A 88 -6.93 -10.48 -0.75
CA PRO A 88 -7.82 -9.34 -1.02
C PRO A 88 -7.10 -8.01 -1.17
N THR A 89 -5.98 -7.80 -0.50
CA THR A 89 -5.30 -6.49 -0.40
C THR A 89 -6.24 -5.39 0.09
N ALA A 90 -7.12 -5.74 1.04
CA ALA A 90 -8.16 -4.87 1.53
C ALA A 90 -7.63 -3.86 2.56
N HIS A 91 -8.23 -2.69 2.56
CA HIS A 91 -8.01 -1.66 3.57
C HIS A 91 -9.30 -0.89 3.81
N LEU A 92 -9.36 -0.14 4.90
CA LEU A 92 -10.56 0.60 5.29
C LEU A 92 -10.77 1.80 4.35
N GLU A 93 -11.29 1.50 3.15
CA GLU A 93 -11.70 2.51 2.17
C GLU A 93 -13.20 2.41 1.90
N PRO A 94 -13.85 3.47 1.44
CA PRO A 94 -15.29 3.47 1.17
C PRO A 94 -15.75 2.40 0.18
N HIS A 95 -14.90 2.02 -0.76
CA HIS A 95 -15.18 0.97 -1.75
C HIS A 95 -15.48 -0.39 -1.10
N LEU A 96 -14.77 -0.73 -0.01
CA LEU A 96 -14.98 -1.99 0.71
C LEU A 96 -16.40 -2.11 1.30
N LEU A 97 -17.09 -0.99 1.47
CA LEU A 97 -18.44 -0.95 2.04
C LEU A 97 -19.55 -1.20 1.01
N VAL A 98 -19.22 -1.30 -0.27
CA VAL A 98 -20.20 -1.57 -1.33
C VAL A 98 -20.75 -2.99 -1.17
N PRO A 99 -22.09 -3.18 -1.10
CA PRO A 99 -22.70 -4.47 -0.76
C PRO A 99 -22.38 -5.64 -1.70
N ILE A 100 -21.93 -5.40 -2.93
CA ILE A 100 -21.52 -6.46 -3.87
C ILE A 100 -20.39 -7.33 -3.28
N PHE A 101 -19.59 -6.80 -2.37
CA PHE A 101 -18.51 -7.51 -1.70
C PHE A 101 -18.99 -8.45 -0.59
N ASP A 102 -20.19 -8.28 -0.04
CA ASP A 102 -20.73 -9.14 1.03
C ASP A 102 -20.80 -10.61 0.62
N ARG A 103 -21.03 -10.86 -0.67
CA ARG A 103 -21.01 -12.21 -1.22
C ARG A 103 -19.60 -12.64 -1.66
N LEU A 104 -18.83 -11.72 -2.23
CA LEU A 104 -17.51 -12.02 -2.81
C LEU A 104 -16.58 -12.64 -1.77
N PHE A 105 -16.49 -12.04 -0.59
CA PHE A 105 -15.60 -12.49 0.48
C PHE A 105 -16.01 -13.81 1.15
N ARG A 106 -17.18 -14.35 0.83
CA ARG A 106 -17.66 -15.65 1.32
C ARG A 106 -17.45 -16.81 0.34
N LEU A 107 -16.87 -16.53 -0.82
CA LEU A 107 -16.72 -17.54 -1.87
C LEU A 107 -15.39 -18.31 -1.83
N PRO A 108 -14.26 -17.70 -1.43
CA PRO A 108 -12.99 -18.41 -1.47
C PRO A 108 -12.92 -19.53 -0.42
N ASP A 109 -12.15 -20.58 -0.74
CA ASP A 109 -11.86 -21.67 0.17
C ASP A 109 -10.75 -21.29 1.16
N GLY A 110 -9.79 -20.45 0.72
CA GLY A 110 -8.73 -19.89 1.54
C GLY A 110 -8.53 -18.39 1.32
N ILE A 111 -8.10 -17.66 2.38
CA ILE A 111 -7.75 -16.23 2.31
C ILE A 111 -6.36 -16.02 2.87
N ALA A 112 -5.48 -15.41 2.05
CA ALA A 112 -4.14 -14.98 2.45
C ALA A 112 -4.14 -13.47 2.70
N PHE A 113 -4.04 -13.06 3.96
CA PHE A 113 -3.98 -11.65 4.34
C PHE A 113 -2.55 -11.10 4.32
N LEU A 114 -2.40 -9.81 4.07
CA LEU A 114 -1.11 -9.14 4.11
C LEU A 114 -0.73 -8.67 5.52
N THR A 115 -1.73 -8.36 6.36
CA THR A 115 -1.52 -7.89 7.74
C THR A 115 -2.63 -8.39 8.66
N VAL A 116 -2.34 -8.43 9.96
CA VAL A 116 -3.36 -8.76 10.98
C VAL A 116 -4.49 -7.71 11.02
N GLU A 117 -4.21 -6.48 10.67
CA GLU A 117 -5.18 -5.40 10.56
C GLU A 117 -6.14 -5.65 9.38
N GLU A 118 -5.60 -6.09 8.23
CA GLU A 118 -6.43 -6.48 7.09
C GLU A 118 -7.33 -7.65 7.45
N ALA A 119 -6.80 -8.69 8.08
CA ALA A 119 -7.57 -9.84 8.54
C ALA A 119 -8.69 -9.42 9.50
N SER A 120 -8.36 -8.58 10.49
CA SER A 120 -9.33 -8.03 11.44
C SER A 120 -10.45 -7.25 10.73
N LEU A 121 -10.10 -6.37 9.81
CA LEU A 121 -11.04 -5.56 9.03
C LEU A 121 -12.01 -6.43 8.22
N VAL A 122 -11.46 -7.39 7.47
CA VAL A 122 -12.25 -8.29 6.61
C VAL A 122 -13.17 -9.16 7.46
N ASN A 123 -12.67 -9.75 8.54
CA ASN A 123 -13.44 -10.63 9.41
C ASN A 123 -14.54 -9.88 10.19
N GLN A 124 -14.27 -8.66 10.64
CA GLN A 124 -15.33 -7.81 11.24
C GLN A 124 -16.42 -7.45 10.23
N ARG A 125 -16.06 -7.23 8.97
CA ARG A 125 -17.00 -6.79 7.94
C ARG A 125 -17.78 -7.95 7.31
N PHE A 126 -17.14 -9.09 7.03
CA PHE A 126 -17.71 -10.17 6.22
C PHE A 126 -17.86 -11.49 6.98
N GLY A 127 -17.26 -11.62 8.18
CA GLY A 127 -17.20 -12.85 8.96
C GLY A 127 -16.12 -13.81 8.47
N HIS A 128 -15.83 -14.82 9.28
CA HIS A 128 -14.90 -15.91 8.94
C HIS A 128 -15.63 -16.95 8.09
N SER A 129 -15.19 -17.20 6.87
CA SER A 129 -15.84 -18.12 5.94
C SER A 129 -14.89 -19.08 5.22
N ALA A 130 -13.59 -18.94 5.43
CA ALA A 130 -12.53 -19.68 4.75
C ALA A 130 -11.42 -20.07 5.72
N VAL A 131 -10.47 -20.90 5.29
CA VAL A 131 -9.18 -21.05 5.96
C VAL A 131 -8.40 -19.76 5.77
N GLU A 132 -7.75 -19.27 6.83
CA GLU A 132 -7.14 -17.93 6.82
C GLU A 132 -5.72 -17.96 7.35
N GLU A 133 -4.82 -17.24 6.68
CA GLU A 133 -3.45 -17.05 7.14
C GLU A 133 -3.00 -15.60 6.88
N VAL A 134 -2.20 -15.02 7.80
CA VAL A 134 -1.57 -13.72 7.62
C VAL A 134 -0.16 -13.94 7.09
N ILE A 135 0.03 -13.80 5.81
CA ILE A 135 1.28 -14.12 5.13
C ILE A 135 2.18 -12.89 4.98
N GLY A 136 1.64 -11.78 4.48
CA GLY A 136 2.44 -10.58 4.19
C GLY A 136 2.95 -10.51 2.76
N VAL A 137 3.96 -9.67 2.53
CA VAL A 137 4.68 -9.56 1.26
C VAL A 137 6.17 -9.63 1.52
N GLY A 138 6.88 -10.46 0.76
CA GLY A 138 8.32 -10.60 0.87
C GLY A 138 9.07 -9.32 0.53
N THR A 139 10.09 -9.03 1.31
CA THR A 139 11.01 -7.91 1.09
C THR A 139 12.41 -8.45 0.90
N ASP A 140 13.07 -8.05 -0.17
CA ASP A 140 14.45 -8.45 -0.44
C ASP A 140 15.40 -7.71 0.54
N LEU A 141 16.09 -8.48 1.38
CA LEU A 141 17.06 -7.95 2.34
C LEU A 141 18.44 -7.68 1.71
N SER A 142 18.70 -8.14 0.49
CA SER A 142 19.92 -7.88 -0.25
C SER A 142 19.94 -6.51 -0.91
N LEU A 143 18.84 -5.74 -0.79
CA LEU A 143 18.73 -4.39 -1.34
C LEU A 143 19.87 -3.50 -0.84
N SER A 144 20.53 -2.83 -1.76
CA SER A 144 21.60 -1.90 -1.45
C SER A 144 21.52 -0.66 -2.33
N GLY A 145 21.86 0.48 -1.75
CA GLY A 145 21.87 1.76 -2.45
C GLY A 145 23.14 2.57 -2.12
N ASP A 146 23.53 3.41 -3.08
CA ASP A 146 24.62 4.38 -2.89
C ASP A 146 24.03 5.76 -2.60
N GLY A 147 23.93 6.10 -1.31
CA GLY A 147 23.40 7.39 -0.86
C GLY A 147 24.18 8.59 -1.37
N ASN A 148 25.50 8.45 -1.57
CA ASN A 148 26.34 9.55 -2.10
C ASN A 148 26.00 9.82 -3.58
N ARG A 149 25.73 8.76 -4.36
CA ARG A 149 25.30 8.89 -5.76
C ARG A 149 24.00 9.67 -5.86
N PHE A 150 23.01 9.36 -5.03
CA PHE A 150 21.72 10.07 -5.00
C PHE A 150 21.91 11.54 -4.60
N ARG A 151 22.64 11.80 -3.50
CA ARG A 151 22.90 13.15 -3.00
C ARG A 151 23.60 14.03 -4.03
N SER A 152 24.60 13.49 -4.73
CA SER A 152 25.33 14.19 -5.79
C SER A 152 24.43 14.51 -6.99
N ARG A 153 23.63 13.53 -7.42
CA ARG A 153 22.73 13.67 -8.58
C ARG A 153 21.68 14.75 -8.38
N HIS A 154 21.10 14.80 -7.18
CA HIS A 154 20.03 15.74 -6.85
C HIS A 154 20.50 16.98 -6.08
N GLN A 155 21.80 17.21 -6.01
CA GLN A 155 22.42 18.39 -5.38
C GLN A 155 21.98 18.63 -3.93
N ILE A 156 21.72 17.53 -3.18
CA ILE A 156 21.25 17.60 -1.79
C ILE A 156 22.39 17.98 -0.82
N GLY A 157 23.62 17.65 -1.19
CA GLY A 157 24.79 17.80 -0.31
C GLY A 157 24.67 16.93 0.96
N ASN A 158 25.16 17.44 2.07
CA ASN A 158 25.10 16.75 3.38
C ASN A 158 23.82 17.06 4.18
N ASN A 159 22.86 17.76 3.58
CA ASN A 159 21.63 18.12 4.28
C ASN A 159 20.83 16.87 4.68
N PRO A 160 20.26 16.81 5.89
CA PRO A 160 19.30 15.76 6.24
C PRO A 160 18.06 15.88 5.35
N PHE A 161 17.42 14.75 5.08
CA PHE A 161 16.14 14.77 4.37
C PHE A 161 15.18 13.67 4.77
N LEU A 162 13.89 14.00 4.77
CA LEU A 162 12.80 13.06 4.73
C LEU A 162 12.62 12.54 3.30
N LEU A 163 12.32 11.27 3.14
CA LEU A 163 12.05 10.65 1.84
C LEU A 163 10.61 10.17 1.76
N TYR A 164 9.86 10.63 0.78
CA TYR A 164 8.61 10.05 0.35
C TYR A 164 8.82 9.25 -0.95
N VAL A 165 8.32 8.02 -1.00
CA VAL A 165 8.33 7.19 -2.22
C VAL A 165 6.90 6.78 -2.55
N GLY A 166 6.41 7.18 -3.70
CA GLY A 166 5.08 6.83 -4.17
C GLY A 166 4.47 7.86 -5.12
N ARG A 167 3.33 7.50 -5.70
CA ARG A 167 2.56 8.45 -6.50
C ARG A 167 1.98 9.54 -5.59
N VAL A 168 2.16 10.80 -5.98
CA VAL A 168 1.61 11.95 -5.26
C VAL A 168 0.16 12.14 -5.70
N ASP A 169 -0.77 11.63 -4.90
CA ASP A 169 -2.21 11.75 -5.14
C ASP A 169 -2.99 11.98 -3.82
N PRO A 170 -4.26 12.44 -3.89
CA PRO A 170 -5.06 12.74 -2.69
C PRO A 170 -5.23 11.56 -1.73
N GLY A 171 -5.38 10.32 -2.26
CA GLY A 171 -5.62 9.12 -1.46
C GLY A 171 -4.41 8.70 -0.63
N LYS A 172 -3.22 9.17 -1.00
CA LYS A 172 -1.97 8.87 -0.30
C LYS A 172 -1.66 9.84 0.86
N GLY A 173 -2.55 10.79 1.19
CA GLY A 173 -2.32 11.73 2.30
C GLY A 173 -1.10 12.65 2.14
N SER A 174 -0.48 12.61 0.97
CA SER A 174 0.82 13.26 0.73
C SER A 174 0.77 14.78 0.89
N LEU A 175 -0.33 15.43 0.48
CA LEU A 175 -0.45 16.89 0.61
C LEU A 175 -0.43 17.34 2.06
N GLU A 176 -1.19 16.69 2.94
CA GLU A 176 -1.20 17.02 4.38
C GLU A 176 0.21 16.94 4.96
N ALA A 177 0.95 15.87 4.64
CA ALA A 177 2.31 15.69 5.13
C ALA A 177 3.29 16.73 4.57
N PHE A 178 3.11 17.14 3.32
CA PHE A 178 3.94 18.17 2.70
C PHE A 178 3.62 19.56 3.26
N ASP A 179 2.36 19.85 3.54
CA ASP A 179 1.95 21.07 4.25
C ASP A 179 2.51 21.09 5.68
N TYR A 180 2.55 19.94 6.38
CA TYR A 180 3.21 19.83 7.68
C TYR A 180 4.71 20.09 7.57
N PHE A 181 5.38 19.55 6.55
CA PHE A 181 6.79 19.86 6.31
C PHE A 181 7.02 21.37 6.09
N VAL A 182 6.20 22.02 5.27
CA VAL A 182 6.30 23.47 5.03
C VAL A 182 6.06 24.27 6.32
N ALA A 183 5.06 23.88 7.11
CA ALA A 183 4.78 24.50 8.40
C ALA A 183 5.93 24.28 9.40
N TYR A 184 6.51 23.08 9.44
CA TYR A 184 7.69 22.77 10.23
C TYR A 184 8.88 23.66 9.87
N LYS A 185 9.19 23.78 8.57
CA LYS A 185 10.29 24.64 8.08
C LYS A 185 10.11 26.10 8.43
N LYS A 186 8.88 26.60 8.47
CA LYS A 186 8.57 27.98 8.86
C LYS A 186 8.83 28.22 10.34
N ARG A 187 8.57 27.22 11.20
CA ARG A 187 8.80 27.30 12.66
C ARG A 187 10.25 27.01 13.03
N ASN A 188 10.85 26.05 12.35
CA ASN A 188 12.19 25.50 12.61
C ASN A 188 13.09 25.67 11.38
N PRO A 189 13.61 26.89 11.09
CA PRO A 189 14.52 27.10 9.97
C PRO A 189 15.75 26.19 10.08
N SER A 190 15.99 25.38 9.08
CA SER A 190 17.07 24.38 9.06
C SER A 190 17.45 24.00 7.64
N SER A 191 18.48 23.19 7.46
CA SER A 191 18.86 22.64 6.16
C SER A 191 18.07 21.38 5.74
N LEU A 192 17.10 20.93 6.55
CA LEU A 192 16.25 19.78 6.25
C LEU A 192 15.54 19.94 4.91
N LYS A 193 15.58 18.88 4.10
CA LYS A 193 14.86 18.76 2.83
C LYS A 193 13.73 17.72 2.93
N LEU A 194 12.75 17.82 2.03
CA LEU A 194 11.82 16.73 1.73
C LEU A 194 12.02 16.32 0.28
N VAL A 195 12.42 15.06 0.08
CA VAL A 195 12.64 14.50 -1.24
C VAL A 195 11.44 13.59 -1.59
N ILE A 196 10.88 13.82 -2.77
CA ILE A 196 9.68 13.16 -3.27
C ILE A 196 10.04 12.37 -4.52
N VAL A 197 10.00 11.05 -4.41
CA VAL A 197 10.29 10.10 -5.50
C VAL A 197 8.97 9.48 -5.96
N GLY A 198 8.60 9.71 -7.22
CA GLY A 198 7.41 9.14 -7.83
C GLY A 198 6.67 10.09 -8.76
N GLU A 199 5.65 9.55 -9.42
CA GLU A 199 4.82 10.32 -10.34
C GLU A 199 3.98 11.35 -9.58
N GLN A 200 3.97 12.57 -10.09
CA GLN A 200 3.21 13.68 -9.53
C GLN A 200 1.95 13.91 -10.37
N VAL A 201 0.77 13.62 -9.80
CA VAL A 201 -0.53 13.84 -10.46
C VAL A 201 -1.30 15.03 -9.90
N MET A 202 -0.68 15.78 -8.98
CA MET A 202 -1.27 16.96 -8.37
C MET A 202 -0.21 18.03 -8.06
N HIS A 203 -0.66 19.27 -7.82
CA HIS A 203 0.24 20.36 -7.45
C HIS A 203 0.79 20.19 -6.04
N LEU A 204 2.08 20.44 -5.90
CA LEU A 204 2.78 20.47 -4.61
C LEU A 204 2.85 21.87 -4.04
N PRO A 205 3.00 22.01 -2.71
CA PRO A 205 3.36 23.29 -2.10
C PRO A 205 4.65 23.84 -2.71
N ASN A 206 4.69 25.14 -2.96
CA ASN A 206 5.92 25.78 -3.46
C ASN A 206 6.87 26.07 -2.29
N HIS A 207 7.95 25.31 -2.17
CA HIS A 207 8.97 25.51 -1.15
C HIS A 207 10.36 25.10 -1.66
N PRO A 208 11.44 25.89 -1.40
CA PRO A 208 12.77 25.61 -1.94
C PRO A 208 13.42 24.33 -1.40
N ASP A 209 12.92 23.80 -0.30
CA ASP A 209 13.40 22.56 0.33
C ASP A 209 12.56 21.33 -0.02
N LEU A 210 11.58 21.47 -0.93
CA LEU A 210 10.88 20.36 -1.57
C LEU A 210 11.60 20.00 -2.87
N ILE A 211 12.12 18.78 -2.94
CA ILE A 211 12.84 18.28 -4.12
C ILE A 211 12.03 17.15 -4.73
N THR A 212 11.62 17.30 -5.99
CA THR A 212 10.90 16.26 -6.71
C THR A 212 11.80 15.63 -7.77
N THR A 213 11.85 14.30 -7.82
CA THR A 213 12.63 13.57 -8.82
C THR A 213 11.78 13.08 -9.98
N GLY A 214 10.45 13.01 -9.81
CA GLY A 214 9.58 12.23 -10.68
C GLY A 214 9.76 10.73 -10.49
N PHE A 215 9.29 9.95 -11.46
CA PHE A 215 9.52 8.51 -11.47
C PHE A 215 11.01 8.21 -11.78
N VAL A 216 11.63 7.36 -10.98
CA VAL A 216 13.04 7.00 -11.11
C VAL A 216 13.20 5.49 -11.29
N PRO A 217 14.33 5.00 -11.86
CA PRO A 217 14.66 3.59 -11.85
C PRO A 217 14.78 3.01 -10.45
N GLU A 218 14.58 1.70 -10.32
CA GLU A 218 14.62 0.99 -9.03
C GLU A 218 15.90 1.28 -8.23
N GLN A 219 17.07 1.20 -8.87
CA GLN A 219 18.35 1.47 -8.21
C GLN A 219 18.42 2.89 -7.65
N GLU A 220 17.86 3.87 -8.32
CA GLU A 220 17.87 5.26 -7.83
C GLU A 220 16.91 5.45 -6.63
N LYS A 221 15.79 4.70 -6.59
CA LYS A 221 14.93 4.61 -5.39
C LYS A 221 15.71 4.03 -4.20
N LEU A 222 16.47 2.95 -4.42
CA LEU A 222 17.30 2.36 -3.37
C LEU A 222 18.41 3.31 -2.90
N ASP A 223 19.01 4.06 -3.81
CA ASP A 223 19.99 5.10 -3.47
C ASP A 223 19.37 6.21 -2.61
N ALA A 224 18.13 6.60 -2.91
CA ALA A 224 17.38 7.58 -2.10
C ALA A 224 17.10 7.05 -0.69
N LEU A 225 16.66 5.78 -0.58
CA LEU A 225 16.44 5.10 0.69
C LEU A 225 17.74 5.01 1.50
N ALA A 226 18.86 4.62 0.88
CA ALA A 226 20.16 4.59 1.55
C ALA A 226 20.58 5.96 2.10
N ALA A 227 20.24 7.05 1.41
CA ALA A 227 20.65 8.42 1.73
C ALA A 227 19.75 9.13 2.74
N CYS A 228 18.47 8.76 2.88
CA CYS A 228 17.51 9.52 3.69
C CYS A 228 17.82 9.43 5.21
N THR A 229 17.36 10.45 5.93
CA THR A 229 17.41 10.49 7.39
C THR A 229 16.25 9.68 7.98
N ALA A 230 15.06 9.82 7.40
CA ALA A 230 13.87 9.05 7.76
C ALA A 230 12.94 8.92 6.55
N PHE A 231 12.14 7.88 6.56
CA PHE A 231 11.11 7.62 5.56
C PHE A 231 9.77 8.22 6.00
N LEU A 232 9.03 8.84 5.09
CA LEU A 232 7.72 9.44 5.34
C LEU A 232 6.64 8.66 4.60
N GLN A 233 5.72 8.02 5.35
CA GLN A 233 4.59 7.27 4.80
C GLN A 233 3.26 7.87 5.24
N PRO A 234 2.71 8.84 4.49
CA PRO A 234 1.54 9.59 4.89
C PRO A 234 0.20 8.97 4.47
N SER A 235 0.20 7.77 3.89
CA SER A 235 -0.99 7.15 3.32
C SER A 235 -2.07 6.88 4.36
N TYR A 236 -3.30 7.32 4.07
CA TYR A 236 -4.47 6.97 4.88
C TYR A 236 -4.91 5.52 4.69
N PHE A 237 -4.61 4.94 3.53
CA PHE A 237 -5.07 3.63 3.11
C PHE A 237 -3.89 2.77 2.65
N GLU A 238 -3.59 1.73 3.39
CA GLU A 238 -2.62 0.70 3.04
C GLU A 238 -3.13 -0.66 3.50
N SER A 239 -2.87 -1.67 2.70
CA SER A 239 -3.05 -3.08 3.12
C SER A 239 -1.74 -3.68 3.63
N PHE A 240 -0.58 -3.12 3.21
CA PHE A 240 0.75 -3.57 3.65
C PHE A 240 1.78 -2.44 3.71
N SER A 241 2.04 -1.74 2.59
CA SER A 241 3.09 -0.75 2.36
C SER A 241 4.49 -1.33 2.13
N MET A 242 4.73 -1.77 0.90
CA MET A 242 6.06 -2.26 0.47
C MET A 242 7.16 -1.21 0.66
N ALA A 243 6.87 0.07 0.35
CA ALA A 243 7.85 1.14 0.51
C ALA A 243 8.32 1.33 1.97
N LEU A 244 7.45 1.04 2.94
CA LEU A 244 7.79 1.08 4.36
C LEU A 244 8.75 -0.08 4.72
N THR A 245 8.46 -1.30 4.26
CA THR A 245 9.34 -2.45 4.53
C THR A 245 10.68 -2.33 3.80
N GLU A 246 10.71 -1.75 2.60
CA GLU A 246 11.95 -1.41 1.90
C GLU A 246 12.78 -0.36 2.67
N ALA A 247 12.15 0.67 3.24
CA ALA A 247 12.85 1.65 4.07
C ALA A 247 13.42 1.00 5.33
N TRP A 248 12.66 0.15 6.00
CA TRP A 248 13.13 -0.61 7.16
C TRP A 248 14.27 -1.59 6.81
N SER A 249 14.19 -2.31 5.67
CA SER A 249 15.27 -3.20 5.23
C SER A 249 16.59 -2.45 5.05
N MET A 250 16.53 -1.17 4.70
CA MET A 250 17.67 -0.25 4.59
C MET A 250 18.05 0.42 5.93
N GLY A 251 17.44 0.00 7.06
CA GLY A 251 17.72 0.55 8.39
C GLY A 251 17.25 1.99 8.57
N LYS A 252 16.17 2.41 7.87
CA LYS A 252 15.65 3.78 7.98
C LYS A 252 14.41 3.81 8.85
N PRO A 253 14.39 4.68 9.89
CA PRO A 253 13.19 4.88 10.69
C PRO A 253 12.11 5.57 9.87
N ALA A 254 10.85 5.39 10.26
CA ALA A 254 9.71 5.93 9.52
C ALA A 254 8.83 6.87 10.36
N LEU A 255 8.31 7.91 9.70
CA LEU A 255 7.14 8.67 10.14
C LEU A 255 5.94 8.19 9.35
N VAL A 256 4.92 7.66 10.02
CA VAL A 256 3.78 7.04 9.35
C VAL A 256 2.47 7.71 9.73
N GLN A 257 1.49 7.69 8.83
CA GLN A 257 0.14 8.20 9.10
C GLN A 257 -0.53 7.42 10.23
N GLY A 258 -0.86 8.11 11.31
CA GLY A 258 -1.45 7.52 12.51
C GLY A 258 -2.94 7.18 12.41
N ARG A 259 -3.60 7.53 11.29
CA ARG A 259 -4.98 7.13 10.98
C ARG A 259 -5.06 5.86 10.14
N CYS A 260 -3.93 5.35 9.67
CA CYS A 260 -3.85 4.08 8.94
C CYS A 260 -3.50 2.96 9.92
N GLU A 261 -4.46 2.13 10.28
CA GLU A 261 -4.28 1.05 11.26
C GLU A 261 -3.14 0.10 10.88
N VAL A 262 -3.00 -0.24 9.61
CA VAL A 262 -1.92 -1.09 9.08
C VAL A 262 -0.55 -0.46 9.36
N LEU A 263 -0.36 0.82 9.05
CA LEU A 263 0.91 1.50 9.28
C LEU A 263 1.22 1.63 10.78
N VAL A 264 0.22 1.96 11.59
CA VAL A 264 0.35 2.03 13.06
C VAL A 264 0.69 0.68 13.64
N GLY A 265 -0.01 -0.38 13.23
CA GLY A 265 0.21 -1.72 13.74
C GLY A 265 1.60 -2.25 13.39
N GLN A 266 2.02 -2.13 12.14
CA GLN A 266 3.37 -2.51 11.70
C GLN A 266 4.45 -1.70 12.45
N THR A 267 4.28 -0.38 12.58
CA THR A 267 5.24 0.49 13.28
C THR A 267 5.35 0.15 14.76
N ARG A 268 4.24 -0.19 15.43
CA ARG A 268 4.25 -0.64 16.83
C ARG A 268 4.94 -1.98 17.01
N ARG A 269 4.64 -2.95 16.14
CA ARG A 269 5.28 -4.28 16.22
C ARG A 269 6.77 -4.23 15.91
N SER A 270 7.15 -3.42 14.94
CA SER A 270 8.57 -3.27 14.56
C SER A 270 9.38 -2.40 15.53
N GLY A 271 8.74 -1.43 16.19
CA GLY A 271 9.47 -0.34 16.85
C GLY A 271 10.32 0.48 15.88
N GLY A 272 9.95 0.51 14.58
CA GLY A 272 10.74 1.07 13.48
C GLY A 272 10.42 2.53 13.15
N GLY A 273 9.78 3.28 14.05
CA GLY A 273 9.42 4.68 13.78
C GLY A 273 8.30 5.22 14.64
N PHE A 274 7.70 6.32 14.19
CA PHE A 274 6.63 7.01 14.92
C PHE A 274 5.38 7.22 14.06
N PRO A 275 4.17 6.92 14.57
CA PRO A 275 2.94 7.37 13.96
C PRO A 275 2.66 8.84 14.33
N TYR A 276 1.99 9.57 13.42
CA TYR A 276 1.48 10.93 13.67
C TYR A 276 0.05 11.06 13.14
N GLN A 277 -0.81 11.77 13.83
CA GLN A 277 -2.18 12.08 13.40
C GLN A 277 -2.40 13.56 13.06
N GLY A 278 -1.49 14.42 13.50
CA GLY A 278 -1.55 15.85 13.27
C GLY A 278 -0.18 16.51 13.30
N PHE A 279 -0.17 17.83 13.03
CA PHE A 279 1.07 18.58 12.91
C PHE A 279 1.94 18.52 14.18
N ALA A 280 1.35 18.62 15.37
CA ALA A 280 2.13 18.62 16.62
C ALA A 280 2.89 17.31 16.85
N GLU A 281 2.25 16.17 16.54
CA GLU A 281 2.89 14.85 16.63
C GLU A 281 3.94 14.67 15.54
N PHE A 282 3.65 15.16 14.32
CA PHE A 282 4.62 15.16 13.22
C PHE A 282 5.87 15.96 13.58
N GLU A 283 5.72 17.19 14.11
CA GLU A 283 6.80 18.06 14.54
C GLU A 283 7.65 17.39 15.64
N ALA A 284 7.00 16.92 16.71
CA ALA A 284 7.71 16.28 17.83
C ALA A 284 8.47 15.01 17.41
N ALA A 285 7.86 14.16 16.60
CA ALA A 285 8.51 12.95 16.10
C ALA A 285 9.67 13.27 15.14
N LEU A 286 9.52 14.28 14.33
CA LEU A 286 10.59 14.74 13.44
C LEU A 286 11.76 15.32 14.20
N ASP A 287 11.52 16.15 15.24
CA ASP A 287 12.58 16.68 16.11
C ASP A 287 13.38 15.55 16.74
N LEU A 288 12.72 14.53 17.31
CA LEU A 288 13.39 13.37 17.89
C LEU A 288 14.29 12.64 16.87
N LEU A 289 13.81 12.47 15.62
CA LEU A 289 14.59 11.79 14.59
C LEU A 289 15.77 12.62 14.08
N LEU A 290 15.72 13.94 14.19
CA LEU A 290 16.78 14.83 13.74
C LEU A 290 17.81 15.11 14.84
N GLU A 291 17.36 15.23 16.10
CA GLU A 291 18.19 15.68 17.23
C GLU A 291 18.90 14.52 17.95
N ASP A 292 18.34 13.29 17.85
CA ASP A 292 18.94 12.09 18.47
C ASP A 292 19.35 11.04 17.41
N PRO A 293 20.61 11.09 16.93
CA PRO A 293 21.13 10.11 15.96
C PRO A 293 21.16 8.67 16.50
N HIS A 294 21.27 8.49 17.82
CA HIS A 294 21.25 7.16 18.42
C HIS A 294 19.85 6.56 18.35
N LEU A 295 18.83 7.32 18.75
CA LEU A 295 17.42 6.91 18.62
C LEU A 295 17.06 6.65 17.16
N ASN A 296 17.46 7.53 16.23
CA ASN A 296 17.23 7.34 14.80
C ASN A 296 17.80 6.00 14.31
N SER A 297 19.06 5.71 14.63
CA SER A 297 19.71 4.45 14.26
C SER A 297 19.05 3.24 14.92
N GLN A 298 18.65 3.34 16.18
CA GLN A 298 17.97 2.26 16.91
C GLN A 298 16.61 1.92 16.29
N LEU A 299 15.80 2.93 15.96
CA LEU A 299 14.50 2.73 15.31
C LEU A 299 14.67 2.11 13.91
N GLY A 300 15.67 2.58 13.15
CA GLY A 300 15.99 1.98 11.85
C GLY A 300 16.39 0.51 11.95
N GLU A 301 17.24 0.16 12.92
CA GLU A 301 17.65 -1.22 13.16
C GLU A 301 16.48 -2.10 13.64
N ASN A 302 15.60 -1.58 14.50
CA ASN A 302 14.41 -2.29 14.92
C ASN A 302 13.51 -2.65 13.70
N GLY A 303 13.31 -1.69 12.81
CA GLY A 303 12.57 -1.92 11.55
C GLY A 303 13.24 -2.98 10.68
N ARG A 304 14.59 -2.92 10.54
CA ARG A 304 15.37 -3.88 9.75
C ARG A 304 15.25 -5.31 10.30
N LEU A 305 15.38 -5.46 11.60
CA LEU A 305 15.22 -6.77 12.28
C LEU A 305 13.79 -7.30 12.14
N PHE A 306 12.80 -6.43 12.23
CA PHE A 306 11.41 -6.83 12.03
C PHE A 306 11.18 -7.40 10.63
N VAL A 307 11.65 -6.71 9.59
CA VAL A 307 11.53 -7.20 8.19
C VAL A 307 12.29 -8.51 8.02
N ALA A 308 13.52 -8.61 8.57
CA ALA A 308 14.33 -9.81 8.49
C ALA A 308 13.68 -11.04 9.15
N ASN A 309 12.89 -10.83 10.20
CA ASN A 309 12.26 -11.92 10.94
C ASN A 309 10.86 -12.30 10.46
N HIS A 310 10.21 -11.45 9.63
CA HIS A 310 8.79 -11.65 9.30
C HIS A 310 8.49 -11.63 7.81
N TYR A 311 9.38 -11.07 6.97
CA TYR A 311 9.06 -10.80 5.57
C TYR A 311 10.13 -11.32 4.59
N GLN A 312 10.83 -12.41 4.96
CA GLN A 312 11.69 -13.14 4.04
C GLN A 312 10.85 -14.01 3.10
N TRP A 313 11.23 -14.06 1.83
CA TRP A 313 10.50 -14.81 0.82
C TRP A 313 10.38 -16.29 1.13
N GLU A 314 11.42 -16.91 1.68
CA GLU A 314 11.45 -18.32 2.02
C GLU A 314 10.38 -18.68 3.06
N ASP A 315 10.27 -17.88 4.13
CA ASP A 315 9.27 -18.10 5.19
C ASP A 315 7.83 -17.87 4.68
N LEU A 316 7.66 -16.88 3.80
CA LEU A 316 6.36 -16.58 3.23
C LEU A 316 5.89 -17.65 2.26
N ILE A 317 6.80 -18.20 1.44
CA ILE A 317 6.50 -19.31 0.53
C ILE A 317 6.03 -20.53 1.34
N MET A 318 6.73 -20.88 2.42
CA MET A 318 6.31 -21.98 3.30
C MET A 318 4.90 -21.77 3.86
N ARG A 319 4.56 -20.56 4.32
CA ARG A 319 3.19 -20.25 4.78
C ARG A 319 2.14 -20.36 3.67
N TYR A 320 2.50 -19.98 2.44
CA TYR A 320 1.62 -20.19 1.29
C TYR A 320 1.42 -21.68 1.01
N GLU A 321 2.50 -22.49 1.05
CA GLU A 321 2.44 -23.94 0.86
C GLU A 321 1.56 -24.58 1.93
N ASP A 322 1.78 -24.24 3.21
CA ASP A 322 0.96 -24.72 4.34
C ASP A 322 -0.54 -24.35 4.21
N LEU A 323 -0.84 -23.19 3.61
CA LEU A 323 -2.23 -22.77 3.38
C LEU A 323 -2.86 -23.49 2.18
N LEU A 324 -2.06 -24.02 1.27
CA LEU A 324 -2.52 -24.71 0.07
C LEU A 324 -2.73 -26.22 0.27
N ASP A 325 -2.12 -26.82 1.31
CA ASP A 325 -2.27 -28.22 1.72
C ASP A 325 -3.54 -28.44 2.55
#